data_5dc5625143d3580fb536f872f3390255
#
_entry.id   5dc5625143d3580fb536f872f3390255
#
_cell.length_a   1.000
_cell.length_b   1.000
_cell.length_c   1.000
_cell.angle_alpha   90.00
_cell.angle_beta   90.00
_cell.angle_gamma   90.00
#
_symmetry.space_group_name_H-M   'P 1'
#
loop_
_entity.id
_entity.type
_entity.pdbx_description
1 polymer ?
#
loop_
_entity_poly.entity_id
_entity_poly.type
_entity_poly.pdbx_seq_one_letter_code
_entity_poly.pdbx_strand_id
1 'polypeptide(L)' 'MKIIYAENLPILPIIGEEIRIGENVGEVVEVGYCGGNGANWVKIEVK' A
#
# COMPACT_ATOMS: atom_id res chain seq x y z
N MET A 1 8.15 14.46 -3.20
CA MET A 1 7.79 13.13 -2.68
C MET A 1 6.29 12.98 -2.69
N LYS A 2 5.79 11.90 -3.28
CA LYS A 2 4.35 11.69 -3.40
C LYS A 2 3.98 10.36 -2.72
N ILE A 3 3.02 10.42 -1.83
CA ILE A 3 2.54 9.25 -1.11
C ILE A 3 1.14 8.90 -1.62
N ILE A 4 0.96 7.64 -2.00
CA ILE A 4 -0.32 7.11 -2.44
C ILE A 4 -0.81 6.11 -1.40
N TYR A 5 -2.08 6.24 -1.04
CA TYR A 5 -2.75 5.35 -0.09
C TYR A 5 -3.75 4.48 -0.85
N ALA A 6 -3.78 3.21 -0.52
CA ALA A 6 -4.79 2.29 -1.05
C ALA A 6 -5.23 1.33 0.03
N GLU A 7 -6.48 0.86 -0.06
CA GLU A 7 -7.02 -0.10 0.90
C GLU A 7 -7.78 -1.20 0.17
N ASN A 8 -8.31 -2.14 0.94
CA ASN A 8 -9.04 -3.31 0.42
C ASN A 8 -8.15 -4.21 -0.44
N LEU A 9 -6.90 -4.33 -0.03
CA LEU A 9 -5.95 -5.18 -0.74
C LEU A 9 -6.17 -6.65 -0.37
N PRO A 10 -6.05 -7.55 -1.34
CA PRO A 10 -6.22 -8.99 -1.05
C PRO A 10 -5.08 -9.57 -0.24
N ILE A 11 -3.89 -8.99 -0.35
CA ILE A 11 -2.69 -9.46 0.35
C ILE A 11 -1.99 -8.25 0.94
N LEU A 12 -1.50 -8.39 2.18
CA LEU A 12 -0.76 -7.32 2.83
C LEU A 12 0.65 -7.24 2.23
N PRO A 13 1.02 -6.09 1.62
CA PRO A 13 2.36 -5.94 1.05
C PRO A 13 3.44 -5.88 2.13
N ILE A 14 4.67 -6.05 1.70
CA ILE A 14 5.84 -6.01 2.58
C ILE A 14 6.52 -4.66 2.45
N ILE A 15 6.87 -4.03 3.57
CA ILE A 15 7.59 -2.76 3.56
C ILE A 15 8.91 -2.94 2.81
N GLY A 16 9.21 -2.02 1.90
CA GLY A 16 10.39 -2.07 1.05
C GLY A 16 10.13 -2.69 -0.31
N GLU A 17 9.01 -3.36 -0.48
CA GLU A 17 8.64 -3.97 -1.75
C GLU A 17 8.17 -2.89 -2.73
N GLU A 18 8.44 -3.11 -4.01
CA GLU A 18 7.92 -2.20 -5.04
C GLU A 18 6.60 -2.75 -5.55
N ILE A 19 5.56 -1.93 -5.51
CA ILE A 19 4.24 -2.33 -5.99
C ILE A 19 3.63 -1.24 -6.86
N ARG A 20 2.57 -1.60 -7.55
CA ARG A 20 1.85 -0.70 -8.43
C ARG A 20 0.43 -0.50 -7.90
N ILE A 21 0.02 0.75 -7.79
CA ILE A 21 -1.35 1.11 -7.43
C ILE A 21 -1.89 2.00 -8.54
N GLY A 22 -2.80 1.46 -9.34
CA GLY A 22 -3.31 2.18 -10.50
C GLY A 22 -2.19 2.44 -11.49
N GLU A 23 -1.90 3.71 -11.74
CA GLU A 23 -0.83 4.12 -12.63
C GLU A 23 0.46 4.46 -11.90
N ASN A 24 0.46 4.38 -10.58
CA ASN A 24 1.58 4.79 -9.76
C ASN A 24 2.39 3.57 -9.32
N VAL A 25 3.68 3.64 -9.49
CA VAL A 25 4.61 2.62 -9.02
C VAL A 25 5.46 3.23 -7.93
N GLY A 26 5.61 2.53 -6.83
CA GLY A 26 6.39 3.06 -5.73
C GLY A 26 6.81 1.99 -4.75
N GLU A 27 7.55 2.43 -3.74
CA GLU A 27 8.03 1.55 -2.69
C GLU A 27 7.06 1.59 -1.52
N VAL A 28 6.74 0.43 -0.98
CA VAL A 28 5.87 0.31 0.19
C VAL A 28 6.60 0.88 1.40
N VAL A 29 6.00 1.89 2.03
CA VAL A 29 6.60 2.55 3.19
C VAL A 29 5.80 2.30 4.47
N GLU A 30 4.52 1.95 4.35
CA GLU A 30 3.70 1.66 5.51
C GLU A 30 2.57 0.72 5.12
N VAL A 31 2.27 -0.22 6.00
CA VAL A 31 1.17 -1.17 5.78
C VAL A 31 0.40 -1.32 7.07
N GLY A 32 -0.86 -1.71 6.95
CA GLY A 32 -1.68 -1.94 8.11
C GLY A 32 -2.93 -2.73 7.80
N TYR A 33 -3.63 -3.04 8.86
CA TYR A 33 -4.85 -3.82 8.80
C TYR A 33 -5.96 -2.97 9.43
N CYS A 34 -6.99 -2.74 8.69
CA CYS A 34 -8.05 -1.87 9.16
C CYS A 34 -9.25 -2.69 9.62
N GLY A 35 -9.26 -2.96 10.91
CA GLY A 35 -10.40 -3.36 11.68
C GLY A 35 -11.30 -4.46 11.20
N GLY A 36 -12.54 -4.34 11.59
CA GLY A 36 -13.51 -5.38 11.59
C GLY A 36 -13.92 -6.01 10.28
N ASN A 37 -13.59 -5.43 9.14
CA ASN A 37 -13.93 -6.02 7.84
C ASN A 37 -12.74 -6.69 7.14
N GLY A 38 -11.58 -6.69 7.79
CA GLY A 38 -10.42 -7.38 7.26
C GLY A 38 -9.70 -6.66 6.13
N ALA A 39 -9.88 -5.37 6.00
CA ALA A 39 -9.24 -4.63 4.94
C ALA A 39 -7.77 -4.36 5.23
N ASN A 40 -6.91 -4.70 4.29
CA ASN A 40 -5.50 -4.33 4.33
C ASN A 40 -5.31 -3.00 3.62
N TRP A 41 -4.39 -2.17 4.13
CA TRP A 41 -4.07 -0.91 3.48
C TRP A 41 -2.56 -0.75 3.32
N VAL A 42 -2.18 0.13 2.44
CA VAL A 42 -0.78 0.37 2.11
C VAL A 42 -0.57 1.83 1.76
N LYS A 43 0.62 2.34 2.10
CA LYS A 43 1.10 3.61 1.58
C LYS A 43 2.37 3.35 0.81
N ILE A 44 2.46 3.94 -0.38
CA ILE A 44 3.67 3.82 -1.19
C ILE A 44 4.24 5.20 -1.46
N GLU A 45 5.55 5.27 -1.56
CA GLU A 45 6.25 6.47 -2.01
C GLU A 45 6.50 6.31 -3.50
N VAL A 46 5.85 7.15 -4.30
CA VAL A 46 5.90 7.05 -5.76
C VAL A 46 7.27 7.49 -6.26
N LYS A 47 7.79 6.74 -7.19
CA LYS A 47 9.08 7.05 -7.81
C LYS A 47 8.97 8.15 -8.87
#